data_194a4babda8f3d991defdb43d6a18440
#
_entry.id   194a4babda8f3d991defdb43d6a18440
#
_cell.length_a   1.000
_cell.length_b   1.000
_cell.length_c   1.000
_cell.angle_alpha   90.00
_cell.angle_beta   90.00
_cell.angle_gamma   90.00
#
_symmetry.space_group_name_H-M   'P 1'
#
loop_
_entity.id
_entity.type
_entity.pdbx_description
1 polymer ?
#
loop_
_entity_poly.entity_id
_entity_poly.type
_entity_poly.pdbx_seq_one_letter_code
_entity_poly.pdbx_strand_id
1 'polypeptide(L)'
;KSVVSACKEAGINFLDCWMPDPLRRSNLGDALIGQRDTWIIQGHLGSTWQNDQYVRTRELGPVKAAFDDLLERFHTNYIDIGMIHFVDKVDEFKTVTNGAFREYVEDLHAKHIIHHIGLSTHNPEIAKLACNTPFIEVVMFSINPAFDMMPATDNIEDLFGDYQIEGLSGINKDRAELYALAEETKTALTVMKPYAGGRLLSAEMSPFGVALTPIQCLHFALTRPAVASVLPGFSTPTQVYEAAAYENATADQRDYATTLANAPAHAYYGQCTYCGHCAPCTKGIDIATVNKYYDLATMYDQVPDSIREHYH
;
A
#
# COMPACT_ATOMS: atom_id res chain seq x y z
N LYS A 1 -21.84 -4.33 7.47
CA LYS A 1 -22.11 -3.33 8.56
C LYS A 1 -21.27 -3.60 9.81
N SER A 2 -21.25 -4.81 10.37
CA SER A 2 -20.51 -5.12 11.61
C SER A 2 -19.02 -4.79 11.55
N VAL A 3 -18.34 -5.08 10.42
CA VAL A 3 -16.93 -4.74 10.22
C VAL A 3 -16.69 -3.23 10.22
N VAL A 4 -17.55 -2.46 9.51
CA VAL A 4 -17.44 -0.99 9.49
C VAL A 4 -17.69 -0.39 10.88
N SER A 5 -18.66 -0.93 11.64
CA SER A 5 -18.88 -0.52 13.03
C SER A 5 -17.64 -0.78 13.90
N ALA A 6 -17.06 -1.98 13.79
CA ALA A 6 -15.83 -2.32 14.51
C ALA A 6 -14.66 -1.40 14.13
N CYS A 7 -14.50 -1.07 12.84
CA CYS A 7 -13.48 -0.10 12.40
C CYS A 7 -13.67 1.26 13.07
N LYS A 8 -14.91 1.78 13.07
CA LYS A 8 -15.23 3.05 13.72
C LYS A 8 -14.94 3.02 15.24
N GLU A 9 -15.36 1.96 15.92
CA GLU A 9 -15.11 1.78 17.35
C GLU A 9 -13.62 1.73 17.68
N ALA A 10 -12.83 1.14 16.75
CA ALA A 10 -11.38 1.05 16.85
C ALA A 10 -10.63 2.31 16.36
N GLY A 11 -11.33 3.37 15.96
CA GLY A 11 -10.72 4.61 15.44
C GLY A 11 -10.19 4.50 14.01
N ILE A 12 -10.49 3.43 13.29
CA ILE A 12 -10.10 3.26 11.89
C ILE A 12 -11.10 3.99 11.00
N ASN A 13 -10.61 4.94 10.20
CA ASN A 13 -11.42 5.82 9.37
C ASN A 13 -10.96 5.90 7.90
N PHE A 14 -10.11 4.99 7.45
CA PHE A 14 -9.66 4.92 6.07
C PHE A 14 -10.24 3.68 5.38
N LEU A 15 -10.89 3.87 4.24
CA LEU A 15 -11.57 2.82 3.47
C LEU A 15 -11.08 2.79 2.03
N ASP A 16 -10.69 1.61 1.55
CA ASP A 16 -10.45 1.36 0.13
C ASP A 16 -11.61 0.59 -0.50
N CYS A 17 -12.15 1.12 -1.59
CA CYS A 17 -13.22 0.50 -2.36
C CYS A 17 -12.79 0.23 -3.80
N TRP A 18 -11.93 -0.77 -4.01
CA TRP A 18 -11.49 -1.16 -5.34
C TRP A 18 -12.51 -2.05 -6.08
N MET A 19 -13.27 -2.86 -5.35
CA MET A 19 -14.22 -3.81 -5.92
C MET A 19 -15.46 -3.08 -6.47
N PRO A 20 -15.81 -3.28 -7.76
CA PRO A 20 -16.96 -2.61 -8.37
C PRO A 20 -18.28 -3.34 -8.18
N ASP A 21 -18.31 -4.48 -7.49
CA ASP A 21 -19.51 -5.26 -7.21
C ASP A 21 -20.61 -4.40 -6.57
N PRO A 22 -21.81 -4.29 -7.19
CA PRO A 22 -22.87 -3.40 -6.74
C PRO A 22 -23.35 -3.69 -5.32
N LEU A 23 -23.45 -4.98 -4.95
CA LEU A 23 -23.93 -5.38 -3.61
C LEU A 23 -22.91 -4.98 -2.54
N ARG A 24 -21.61 -5.19 -2.81
CA ARG A 24 -20.53 -4.81 -1.88
C ARG A 24 -20.47 -3.30 -1.70
N ARG A 25 -20.56 -2.53 -2.79
CA ARG A 25 -20.61 -1.06 -2.75
C ARG A 25 -21.82 -0.57 -1.96
N SER A 26 -23.03 -1.07 -2.22
CA SER A 26 -24.24 -0.71 -1.47
C SER A 26 -24.10 -1.05 0.03
N ASN A 27 -23.59 -2.23 0.37
CA ASN A 27 -23.37 -2.61 1.76
C ASN A 27 -22.39 -1.69 2.50
N LEU A 28 -21.35 -1.21 1.81
CA LEU A 28 -20.39 -0.25 2.37
C LEU A 28 -21.04 1.13 2.50
N GLY A 29 -21.64 1.65 1.44
CA GLY A 29 -22.30 2.95 1.45
C GLY A 29 -23.40 3.05 2.53
N ASP A 30 -24.27 2.03 2.62
CA ASP A 30 -25.28 1.93 3.67
C ASP A 30 -24.69 1.92 5.10
N ALA A 31 -23.50 1.36 5.27
CA ALA A 31 -22.81 1.37 6.56
C ALA A 31 -22.22 2.75 6.90
N LEU A 32 -22.04 3.61 5.90
CA LEU A 32 -21.49 4.96 6.05
C LEU A 32 -22.54 6.06 6.14
N ILE A 33 -23.84 5.73 6.03
CA ILE A 33 -24.92 6.72 6.14
C ILE A 33 -24.82 7.48 7.48
N GLY A 34 -24.81 8.81 7.39
CA GLY A 34 -24.73 9.69 8.55
C GLY A 34 -23.32 9.82 9.18
N GLN A 35 -22.30 9.24 8.55
CA GLN A 35 -20.91 9.32 9.02
C GLN A 35 -19.87 9.45 7.89
N ARG A 36 -20.30 9.72 6.63
CA ARG A 36 -19.42 9.83 5.47
C ARG A 36 -18.23 10.77 5.69
N ASP A 37 -18.47 11.90 6.31
CA ASP A 37 -17.48 12.96 6.54
C ASP A 37 -16.38 12.58 7.55
N THR A 38 -16.56 11.46 8.27
CA THR A 38 -15.57 10.94 9.22
C THR A 38 -14.63 9.90 8.58
N TRP A 39 -14.81 9.59 7.29
CA TRP A 39 -14.05 8.59 6.57
C TRP A 39 -13.26 9.20 5.42
N ILE A 40 -12.03 8.74 5.25
CA ILE A 40 -11.21 8.94 4.05
C ILE A 40 -11.46 7.74 3.14
N ILE A 41 -11.98 7.98 1.95
CA ILE A 41 -12.35 6.92 1.01
C ILE A 41 -11.48 6.98 -0.24
N GLN A 42 -10.82 5.86 -0.56
CA GLN A 42 -10.23 5.60 -1.87
C GLN A 42 -11.29 4.93 -2.76
N GLY A 43 -11.62 5.56 -3.88
CA GLY A 43 -12.52 5.01 -4.91
C GLY A 43 -11.77 4.82 -6.22
N HIS A 44 -11.93 3.66 -6.86
CA HIS A 44 -11.09 3.28 -8.00
C HIS A 44 -11.71 3.62 -9.36
N LEU A 45 -10.93 4.30 -10.21
CA LEU A 45 -11.22 4.66 -11.59
C LEU A 45 -10.61 3.60 -12.53
N GLY A 46 -11.44 2.91 -13.30
CA GLY A 46 -11.02 1.82 -14.19
C GLY A 46 -11.28 0.41 -13.62
N SER A 47 -11.88 0.33 -12.44
CA SER A 47 -12.46 -0.90 -11.89
C SER A 47 -13.97 -0.85 -12.16
N THR A 48 -14.47 -1.72 -13.02
CA THR A 48 -15.86 -1.70 -13.50
C THR A 48 -16.54 -3.05 -13.33
N TRP A 49 -17.89 -3.03 -13.25
CA TRP A 49 -18.72 -4.22 -13.20
C TRP A 49 -19.47 -4.36 -14.52
N GLN A 50 -19.17 -5.42 -15.26
CA GLN A 50 -19.77 -5.66 -16.58
C GLN A 50 -20.16 -7.14 -16.70
N ASN A 51 -21.38 -7.40 -17.15
CA ASN A 51 -21.90 -8.77 -17.30
C ASN A 51 -21.71 -9.63 -16.01
N ASP A 52 -22.04 -9.04 -14.86
CA ASP A 52 -21.91 -9.65 -13.54
C ASP A 52 -20.48 -10.07 -13.16
N GLN A 53 -19.47 -9.38 -13.72
CA GLN A 53 -18.07 -9.65 -13.46
C GLN A 53 -17.26 -8.36 -13.29
N TYR A 54 -16.19 -8.47 -12.53
CA TYR A 54 -15.15 -7.43 -12.48
C TYR A 54 -14.43 -7.35 -13.83
N VAL A 55 -14.35 -6.14 -14.38
CA VAL A 55 -13.60 -5.83 -15.60
C VAL A 55 -12.73 -4.61 -15.38
N ARG A 56 -11.41 -4.78 -15.57
CA ARG A 56 -10.47 -3.67 -15.63
C ARG A 56 -10.48 -3.06 -17.03
N THR A 57 -10.76 -1.76 -17.14
CA THR A 57 -10.81 -1.07 -18.43
C THR A 57 -10.28 0.37 -18.35
N ARG A 58 -9.86 0.90 -19.51
CA ARG A 58 -9.49 2.32 -19.69
C ARG A 58 -10.50 3.05 -20.60
N GLU A 59 -11.53 2.38 -21.05
CA GLU A 59 -12.61 2.98 -21.85
C GLU A 59 -13.44 3.92 -20.98
N LEU A 60 -13.51 5.19 -21.37
CA LEU A 60 -14.13 6.23 -20.54
C LEU A 60 -15.63 6.03 -20.29
N GLY A 61 -16.36 5.44 -21.22
CA GLY A 61 -17.79 5.17 -21.04
C GLY A 61 -18.04 4.30 -19.80
N PRO A 62 -17.54 3.06 -19.76
CA PRO A 62 -17.66 2.19 -18.60
C PRO A 62 -17.00 2.75 -17.33
N VAL A 63 -15.86 3.47 -17.44
CA VAL A 63 -15.17 4.06 -16.28
C VAL A 63 -16.03 5.12 -15.61
N LYS A 64 -16.63 6.04 -16.38
CA LYS A 64 -17.53 7.07 -15.88
C LYS A 64 -18.77 6.46 -15.22
N ALA A 65 -19.43 5.52 -15.91
CA ALA A 65 -20.61 4.86 -15.36
C ALA A 65 -20.33 4.12 -14.04
N ALA A 66 -19.16 3.45 -13.93
CA ALA A 66 -18.78 2.76 -12.71
C ALA A 66 -18.39 3.71 -11.56
N PHE A 67 -17.88 4.90 -11.88
CA PHE A 67 -17.57 5.92 -10.88
C PHE A 67 -18.83 6.63 -10.38
N ASP A 68 -19.76 6.93 -11.28
CA ASP A 68 -21.07 7.48 -10.93
C ASP A 68 -21.87 6.48 -10.05
N ASP A 69 -21.86 5.18 -10.38
CA ASP A 69 -22.42 4.10 -9.55
C ASP A 69 -21.78 4.06 -8.14
N LEU A 70 -20.45 4.27 -8.04
CA LEU A 70 -19.78 4.35 -6.74
C LEU A 70 -20.33 5.51 -5.90
N LEU A 71 -20.42 6.70 -6.46
CA LEU A 71 -20.93 7.88 -5.77
C LEU A 71 -22.38 7.69 -5.31
N GLU A 72 -23.24 7.16 -6.20
CA GLU A 72 -24.64 6.89 -5.91
C GLU A 72 -24.79 5.91 -4.74
N ARG A 73 -24.09 4.76 -4.80
CA ARG A 73 -24.18 3.73 -3.77
C ARG A 73 -23.56 4.12 -2.44
N PHE A 74 -22.58 5.00 -2.45
CA PHE A 74 -21.98 5.58 -1.25
C PHE A 74 -22.74 6.78 -0.69
N HIS A 75 -23.87 7.15 -1.34
CA HIS A 75 -24.71 8.30 -0.96
C HIS A 75 -23.88 9.58 -0.77
N THR A 76 -22.94 9.84 -1.69
CA THR A 76 -22.01 10.96 -1.61
C THR A 76 -21.81 11.61 -2.97
N ASN A 77 -21.37 12.85 -2.98
CA ASN A 77 -21.01 13.59 -4.19
C ASN A 77 -19.50 13.74 -4.38
N TYR A 78 -18.69 13.14 -3.50
CA TYR A 78 -17.23 13.19 -3.58
C TYR A 78 -16.57 11.92 -3.02
N ILE A 79 -15.33 11.67 -3.46
CA ILE A 79 -14.40 10.67 -2.94
C ILE A 79 -13.10 11.40 -2.55
N ASP A 80 -12.47 11.02 -1.44
CA ASP A 80 -11.27 11.70 -0.97
C ASP A 80 -10.07 11.42 -1.89
N ILE A 81 -9.89 10.17 -2.33
CA ILE A 81 -8.81 9.79 -3.24
C ILE A 81 -9.39 9.05 -4.44
N GLY A 82 -9.35 9.68 -5.62
CA GLY A 82 -9.66 9.02 -6.90
C GLY A 82 -8.46 8.21 -7.37
N MET A 83 -8.53 6.89 -7.19
CA MET A 83 -7.42 5.97 -7.42
C MET A 83 -7.46 5.41 -8.85
N ILE A 84 -6.52 5.77 -9.71
CA ILE A 84 -6.34 5.14 -11.03
C ILE A 84 -5.99 3.66 -10.81
N HIS A 85 -6.89 2.78 -11.24
CA HIS A 85 -6.89 1.39 -10.81
C HIS A 85 -5.89 0.51 -11.55
N PHE A 86 -5.03 -0.20 -10.79
CA PHE A 86 -4.22 -1.33 -11.22
C PHE A 86 -3.44 -1.08 -12.50
N VAL A 87 -2.36 -0.33 -12.42
CA VAL A 87 -1.47 0.02 -13.54
C VAL A 87 -0.11 -0.63 -13.28
N ASP A 88 0.19 -1.76 -13.90
CA ASP A 88 1.44 -2.49 -13.69
C ASP A 88 2.37 -2.48 -14.91
N LYS A 89 1.91 -1.91 -16.05
CA LYS A 89 2.66 -1.84 -17.31
C LYS A 89 2.91 -0.40 -17.76
N VAL A 90 4.08 -0.16 -18.34
CA VAL A 90 4.50 1.17 -18.84
C VAL A 90 3.52 1.73 -19.87
N ASP A 91 3.01 0.90 -20.79
CA ASP A 91 2.08 1.37 -21.82
C ASP A 91 0.70 1.71 -21.22
N GLU A 92 0.23 0.98 -20.21
CA GLU A 92 -0.97 1.36 -19.46
C GLU A 92 -0.73 2.68 -18.70
N PHE A 93 0.44 2.84 -18.07
CA PHE A 93 0.80 4.08 -17.38
C PHE A 93 0.74 5.28 -18.34
N LYS A 94 1.34 5.16 -19.54
CA LYS A 94 1.24 6.21 -20.58
C LYS A 94 -0.20 6.50 -20.97
N THR A 95 -1.04 5.47 -21.08
CA THR A 95 -2.46 5.62 -21.44
C THR A 95 -3.24 6.41 -20.39
N VAL A 96 -3.03 6.14 -19.11
CA VAL A 96 -3.78 6.79 -18.02
C VAL A 96 -3.22 8.16 -17.62
N THR A 97 -1.95 8.43 -17.95
CA THR A 97 -1.30 9.70 -17.64
C THR A 97 -1.31 10.70 -18.81
N ASN A 98 -1.94 10.34 -19.94
CA ASN A 98 -2.07 11.20 -21.10
C ASN A 98 -3.48 11.12 -21.71
N GLY A 99 -3.81 12.11 -22.53
CA GLY A 99 -5.06 12.16 -23.30
C GLY A 99 -6.33 12.13 -22.46
N ALA A 100 -7.38 11.57 -23.02
CA ALA A 100 -8.74 11.69 -22.52
C ALA A 100 -8.95 11.05 -21.11
N PHE A 101 -8.18 10.02 -20.74
CA PHE A 101 -8.29 9.44 -19.39
C PHE A 101 -7.76 10.41 -18.34
N ARG A 102 -6.59 10.98 -18.57
CA ARG A 102 -6.01 12.01 -17.70
C ARG A 102 -6.94 13.22 -17.59
N GLU A 103 -7.41 13.75 -18.73
CA GLU A 103 -8.32 14.88 -18.77
C GLU A 103 -9.58 14.63 -17.91
N TYR A 104 -10.13 13.43 -17.96
CA TYR A 104 -11.27 13.06 -17.13
C TYR A 104 -10.93 13.06 -15.64
N VAL A 105 -9.80 12.50 -15.24
CA VAL A 105 -9.37 12.46 -13.84
C VAL A 105 -9.10 13.87 -13.31
N GLU A 106 -8.42 14.71 -14.10
CA GLU A 106 -8.17 16.12 -13.74
C GLU A 106 -9.47 16.94 -13.68
N ASP A 107 -10.46 16.66 -14.54
CA ASP A 107 -11.79 17.30 -14.49
C ASP A 107 -12.55 16.94 -13.21
N LEU A 108 -12.52 15.66 -12.79
CA LEU A 108 -13.08 15.24 -11.50
C LEU A 108 -12.42 15.98 -10.32
N HIS A 109 -11.10 16.12 -10.37
CA HIS A 109 -10.34 16.83 -9.33
C HIS A 109 -10.66 18.33 -9.34
N ALA A 110 -10.68 18.98 -10.49
CA ALA A 110 -11.02 20.40 -10.62
C ALA A 110 -12.45 20.72 -10.14
N LYS A 111 -13.36 19.76 -10.27
CA LYS A 111 -14.75 19.85 -9.76
C LYS A 111 -14.91 19.45 -8.30
N HIS A 112 -13.84 19.09 -7.62
CA HIS A 112 -13.85 18.57 -6.24
C HIS A 112 -14.72 17.31 -6.05
N ILE A 113 -14.92 16.54 -7.12
CA ILE A 113 -15.56 15.21 -7.05
C ILE A 113 -14.56 14.17 -6.52
N ILE A 114 -13.29 14.35 -6.80
CA ILE A 114 -12.18 13.72 -6.08
C ILE A 114 -11.29 14.80 -5.48
N HIS A 115 -10.79 14.60 -4.25
CA HIS A 115 -9.97 15.60 -3.58
C HIS A 115 -8.48 15.41 -3.88
N HIS A 116 -8.03 14.17 -4.06
CA HIS A 116 -6.67 13.80 -4.42
C HIS A 116 -6.67 12.78 -5.55
N ILE A 117 -5.61 12.78 -6.34
CA ILE A 117 -5.40 11.79 -7.41
C ILE A 117 -4.38 10.77 -6.95
N GLY A 118 -4.76 9.50 -7.01
CA GLY A 118 -3.88 8.37 -6.71
C GLY A 118 -3.75 7.40 -7.87
N LEU A 119 -2.77 6.50 -7.76
CA LEU A 119 -2.55 5.39 -8.69
C LEU A 119 -2.24 4.11 -7.89
N SER A 120 -2.89 2.99 -8.22
CA SER A 120 -2.57 1.70 -7.64
C SER A 120 -1.73 0.84 -8.57
N THR A 121 -0.66 0.26 -8.02
CA THR A 121 0.25 -0.63 -8.76
C THR A 121 0.91 -1.65 -7.84
N HIS A 122 1.38 -2.76 -8.42
CA HIS A 122 2.21 -3.77 -7.76
C HIS A 122 3.66 -3.70 -8.25
N ASN A 123 3.89 -2.96 -9.34
CA ASN A 123 5.20 -2.84 -9.98
C ASN A 123 5.95 -1.60 -9.43
N PRO A 124 7.11 -1.78 -8.78
CA PRO A 124 7.89 -0.67 -8.24
C PRO A 124 8.37 0.32 -9.31
N GLU A 125 8.58 -0.13 -10.57
CA GLU A 125 8.94 0.77 -11.66
C GLU A 125 7.80 1.74 -12.00
N ILE A 126 6.57 1.25 -12.06
CA ILE A 126 5.38 2.08 -12.28
C ILE A 126 5.14 3.01 -11.09
N ALA A 127 5.34 2.53 -9.87
CA ALA A 127 5.23 3.36 -8.68
C ALA A 127 6.26 4.51 -8.69
N LYS A 128 7.52 4.25 -9.10
CA LYS A 128 8.55 5.29 -9.28
C LYS A 128 8.15 6.30 -10.37
N LEU A 129 7.56 5.86 -11.49
CA LEU A 129 7.03 6.76 -12.51
C LEU A 129 5.87 7.62 -11.96
N ALA A 130 4.98 7.04 -11.16
CA ALA A 130 3.89 7.77 -10.52
C ALA A 130 4.40 8.84 -9.54
N CYS A 131 5.40 8.55 -8.71
CA CYS A 131 6.04 9.51 -7.82
C CYS A 131 6.67 10.71 -8.57
N ASN A 132 7.14 10.50 -9.78
CA ASN A 132 7.68 11.56 -10.65
C ASN A 132 6.61 12.27 -11.51
N THR A 133 5.32 11.96 -11.30
CA THR A 133 4.21 12.55 -12.07
C THR A 133 3.46 13.55 -11.21
N PRO A 134 3.59 14.87 -11.43
CA PRO A 134 3.18 15.91 -10.47
C PRO A 134 1.70 15.93 -10.08
N PHE A 135 0.80 15.37 -10.90
CA PHE A 135 -0.62 15.33 -10.56
C PHE A 135 -1.02 14.07 -9.77
N ILE A 136 -0.10 13.11 -9.55
CA ILE A 136 -0.33 11.93 -8.72
C ILE A 136 0.24 12.20 -7.32
N GLU A 137 -0.63 12.26 -6.32
CA GLU A 137 -0.29 12.60 -4.95
C GLU A 137 -0.18 11.37 -4.04
N VAL A 138 -0.85 10.28 -4.43
CA VAL A 138 -0.95 9.06 -3.63
C VAL A 138 -0.65 7.85 -4.50
N VAL A 139 0.20 6.95 -4.02
CA VAL A 139 0.45 5.65 -4.67
C VAL A 139 0.02 4.53 -3.73
N MET A 140 -0.94 3.72 -4.18
CA MET A 140 -1.30 2.50 -3.47
C MET A 140 -0.41 1.36 -3.94
N PHE A 141 0.40 0.82 -3.02
CA PHE A 141 1.43 -0.16 -3.33
C PHE A 141 1.37 -1.37 -2.41
N SER A 142 1.79 -2.54 -2.90
CA SER A 142 1.81 -3.77 -2.11
C SER A 142 3.11 -3.86 -1.31
N ILE A 143 3.01 -3.76 0.02
CA ILE A 143 4.17 -3.80 0.93
C ILE A 143 3.98 -4.88 1.99
N ASN A 144 4.88 -5.84 2.05
CA ASN A 144 5.01 -6.83 3.09
C ASN A 144 6.38 -7.51 2.99
N PRO A 145 6.84 -8.26 4.02
CA PRO A 145 8.19 -8.85 4.01
C PRO A 145 8.49 -9.76 2.83
N ALA A 146 7.49 -10.48 2.32
CA ALA A 146 7.69 -11.41 1.21
C ALA A 146 7.82 -10.66 -0.13
N PHE A 147 6.92 -9.71 -0.39
CA PHE A 147 6.92 -8.95 -1.64
C PHE A 147 8.12 -8.00 -1.73
N ASP A 148 8.58 -7.49 -0.59
CA ASP A 148 9.72 -6.57 -0.57
C ASP A 148 11.04 -7.22 -0.97
N MET A 149 11.13 -8.55 -0.98
CA MET A 149 12.29 -9.27 -1.53
C MET A 149 12.21 -9.47 -3.04
N MET A 150 11.03 -9.35 -3.65
CA MET A 150 10.81 -9.70 -5.05
C MET A 150 11.29 -8.59 -5.98
N PRO A 151 11.88 -8.95 -7.15
CA PRO A 151 12.21 -8.01 -8.20
C PRO A 151 10.94 -7.34 -8.78
N ALA A 152 11.15 -6.28 -9.56
CA ALA A 152 10.07 -5.66 -10.30
C ALA A 152 9.42 -6.67 -11.27
N THR A 153 8.09 -6.66 -11.33
CA THR A 153 7.30 -7.47 -12.24
C THR A 153 6.07 -6.70 -12.73
N ASP A 154 5.67 -6.94 -13.98
CA ASP A 154 4.42 -6.43 -14.55
C ASP A 154 3.28 -7.46 -14.45
N ASN A 155 3.55 -8.62 -13.84
CA ASN A 155 2.59 -9.69 -13.59
C ASN A 155 2.44 -9.93 -12.09
N ILE A 156 1.30 -9.53 -11.54
CA ILE A 156 1.00 -9.70 -10.10
C ILE A 156 1.03 -11.16 -9.65
N GLU A 157 0.78 -12.13 -10.53
CA GLU A 157 0.78 -13.56 -10.18
C GLU A 157 2.16 -14.02 -9.71
N ASP A 158 3.23 -13.39 -10.21
CA ASP A 158 4.60 -13.68 -9.79
C ASP A 158 4.81 -13.42 -8.29
N LEU A 159 4.07 -12.47 -7.70
CA LEU A 159 4.12 -12.18 -6.26
C LEU A 159 3.40 -13.24 -5.40
N PHE A 160 2.54 -14.06 -6.00
CA PHE A 160 1.77 -15.10 -5.32
C PHE A 160 2.17 -16.52 -5.74
N GLY A 161 3.08 -16.65 -6.70
CA GLY A 161 3.59 -17.94 -7.17
C GLY A 161 4.38 -18.70 -6.10
N ASP A 162 4.73 -19.94 -6.40
CA ASP A 162 5.64 -20.75 -5.57
C ASP A 162 7.09 -20.33 -5.86
N TYR A 163 7.47 -19.14 -5.41
CA TYR A 163 8.86 -18.72 -5.49
C TYR A 163 9.66 -19.25 -4.31
N GLN A 164 10.85 -19.73 -4.62
CA GLN A 164 11.85 -20.04 -3.62
C GLN A 164 12.49 -18.73 -3.18
N ILE A 165 12.52 -18.46 -1.88
CA ILE A 165 13.27 -17.31 -1.35
C ILE A 165 14.78 -17.58 -1.29
N GLU A 166 15.21 -18.77 -1.73
CA GLU A 166 16.61 -19.12 -1.84
C GLU A 166 17.33 -18.16 -2.82
N GLY A 167 18.33 -17.47 -2.32
CA GLY A 167 19.05 -16.44 -3.08
C GLY A 167 18.45 -15.04 -3.02
N LEU A 168 17.24 -14.87 -2.45
CA LEU A 168 16.69 -13.55 -2.15
C LEU A 168 17.08 -13.13 -0.72
N SER A 169 17.40 -11.86 -0.52
CA SER A 169 17.74 -11.36 0.81
C SER A 169 17.35 -9.89 0.98
N GLY A 170 16.74 -9.58 2.12
CA GLY A 170 16.37 -8.22 2.47
C GLY A 170 15.37 -7.57 1.52
N ILE A 171 15.39 -6.25 1.46
CA ILE A 171 14.51 -5.47 0.60
C ILE A 171 15.15 -5.34 -0.78
N ASN A 172 14.40 -5.67 -1.83
CA ASN A 172 14.85 -5.50 -3.21
C ASN A 172 15.18 -4.03 -3.50
N LYS A 173 16.23 -3.80 -4.30
CA LYS A 173 16.73 -2.47 -4.63
C LYS A 173 15.64 -1.57 -5.23
N ASP A 174 14.84 -2.05 -6.17
CA ASP A 174 13.79 -1.25 -6.83
C ASP A 174 12.73 -0.77 -5.83
N ARG A 175 12.43 -1.57 -4.81
CA ARG A 175 11.47 -1.21 -3.77
C ARG A 175 12.06 -0.21 -2.78
N ALA A 176 13.34 -0.39 -2.39
CA ALA A 176 14.03 0.55 -1.54
C ALA A 176 14.16 1.94 -2.23
N GLU A 177 14.49 1.97 -3.52
CA GLU A 177 14.51 3.19 -4.33
C GLU A 177 13.13 3.86 -4.41
N LEU A 178 12.05 3.07 -4.58
CA LEU A 178 10.69 3.60 -4.56
C LEU A 178 10.37 4.30 -3.24
N TYR A 179 10.70 3.69 -2.10
CA TYR A 179 10.41 4.28 -0.79
C TYR A 179 11.15 5.59 -0.57
N ALA A 180 12.43 5.65 -0.98
CA ALA A 180 13.20 6.88 -0.93
C ALA A 180 12.62 7.98 -1.83
N LEU A 181 12.28 7.63 -3.07
CA LEU A 181 11.69 8.55 -4.03
C LEU A 181 10.33 9.09 -3.56
N ALA A 182 9.47 8.22 -3.02
CA ALA A 182 8.17 8.64 -2.49
C ALA A 182 8.30 9.65 -1.34
N GLU A 183 9.30 9.46 -0.46
CA GLU A 183 9.62 10.41 0.60
C GLU A 183 10.15 11.74 0.04
N GLU A 184 11.06 11.70 -0.94
CA GLU A 184 11.64 12.88 -1.60
C GLU A 184 10.57 13.70 -2.32
N THR A 185 9.71 13.06 -3.10
CA THR A 185 8.64 13.71 -3.87
C THR A 185 7.42 14.06 -3.03
N LYS A 186 7.38 13.64 -1.75
CA LYS A 186 6.23 13.78 -0.84
C LYS A 186 4.96 13.09 -1.37
N THR A 187 5.14 12.01 -2.13
CA THR A 187 4.05 11.16 -2.58
C THR A 187 3.66 10.21 -1.46
N ALA A 188 2.42 10.27 -0.99
CA ALA A 188 1.96 9.39 0.08
C ALA A 188 1.81 7.94 -0.43
N LEU A 189 2.29 6.98 0.35
CA LEU A 189 2.05 5.56 0.07
C LEU A 189 0.89 5.05 0.93
N THR A 190 -0.12 4.46 0.28
CA THR A 190 -1.12 3.63 0.95
C THR A 190 -0.84 2.17 0.65
N VAL A 191 -0.87 1.32 1.68
CA VAL A 191 -0.36 -0.05 1.56
C VAL A 191 -1.48 -1.06 1.40
N MET A 192 -1.49 -1.77 0.29
CA MET A 192 -2.32 -2.96 0.08
C MET A 192 -1.53 -4.25 0.38
N LYS A 193 -2.25 -5.33 0.67
CA LYS A 193 -1.70 -6.69 0.86
C LYS A 193 -0.63 -6.81 1.96
N PRO A 194 -0.78 -6.16 3.14
CA PRO A 194 0.21 -6.26 4.22
C PRO A 194 0.41 -7.69 4.72
N TYR A 195 -0.56 -8.56 4.52
CA TYR A 195 -0.53 -9.97 4.92
C TYR A 195 -0.21 -10.94 3.76
N ALA A 196 0.19 -10.44 2.58
CA ALA A 196 0.41 -11.24 1.37
C ALA A 196 -0.79 -12.18 1.04
N GLY A 197 -2.02 -11.65 1.10
CA GLY A 197 -3.24 -12.45 0.91
C GLY A 197 -3.53 -13.43 2.07
N GLY A 198 -2.96 -13.20 3.24
CA GLY A 198 -3.07 -14.07 4.42
C GLY A 198 -1.95 -15.11 4.56
N ARG A 199 -1.10 -15.28 3.54
CA ARG A 199 0.00 -16.27 3.55
C ARG A 199 0.96 -16.06 4.72
N LEU A 200 1.29 -14.82 5.05
CA LEU A 200 2.22 -14.49 6.14
C LEU A 200 1.68 -14.83 7.53
N LEU A 201 0.36 -15.00 7.67
CA LEU A 201 -0.27 -15.35 8.95
C LEU A 201 -0.30 -16.88 9.23
N SER A 202 0.23 -17.69 8.32
CA SER A 202 0.31 -19.15 8.44
C SER A 202 1.76 -19.60 8.23
N ALA A 203 2.31 -20.39 9.16
CA ALA A 203 3.65 -20.94 9.03
C ALA A 203 3.80 -21.87 7.81
N GLU A 204 2.74 -22.59 7.45
CA GLU A 204 2.71 -23.50 6.30
C GLU A 204 2.74 -22.75 4.96
N MET A 205 2.00 -21.62 4.87
CA MET A 205 1.89 -20.83 3.63
C MET A 205 2.94 -19.73 3.50
N SER A 206 3.57 -19.36 4.62
CA SER A 206 4.58 -18.31 4.63
C SER A 206 5.85 -18.77 3.93
N PRO A 207 6.44 -17.97 3.02
CA PRO A 207 7.69 -18.32 2.37
C PRO A 207 8.87 -18.40 3.38
N PHE A 208 8.68 -17.87 4.58
CA PHE A 208 9.68 -17.93 5.64
C PHE A 208 9.60 -19.21 6.49
N GLY A 209 8.58 -20.05 6.32
CA GLY A 209 8.34 -21.22 7.17
C GLY A 209 7.94 -20.89 8.60
N VAL A 210 7.54 -19.62 8.86
CA VAL A 210 7.08 -19.11 10.15
C VAL A 210 5.92 -18.14 9.91
N ALA A 211 4.92 -18.16 10.80
CA ALA A 211 3.85 -17.19 10.78
C ALA A 211 4.30 -15.85 11.41
N LEU A 212 3.91 -14.76 10.79
CA LEU A 212 3.93 -13.42 11.40
C LEU A 212 2.56 -13.10 11.99
N THR A 213 2.53 -12.28 13.02
CA THR A 213 1.28 -11.75 13.56
C THR A 213 0.76 -10.59 12.69
N PRO A 214 -0.54 -10.25 12.76
CA PRO A 214 -1.05 -9.04 12.12
C PRO A 214 -0.29 -7.78 12.54
N ILE A 215 0.08 -7.66 13.83
CA ILE A 215 0.85 -6.53 14.37
C ILE A 215 2.24 -6.44 13.72
N GLN A 216 2.94 -7.55 13.57
CA GLN A 216 4.26 -7.60 12.93
C GLN A 216 4.20 -7.19 11.45
N CYS A 217 3.21 -7.69 10.72
CA CYS A 217 3.01 -7.32 9.32
C CYS A 217 2.67 -5.83 9.15
N LEU A 218 1.80 -5.28 10.01
CA LEU A 218 1.47 -3.85 10.01
C LEU A 218 2.71 -3.01 10.35
N HIS A 219 3.47 -3.43 11.35
CA HIS A 219 4.69 -2.71 11.75
C HIS A 219 5.73 -2.71 10.64
N PHE A 220 5.93 -3.83 9.95
CA PHE A 220 6.80 -3.89 8.78
C PHE A 220 6.41 -2.83 7.74
N ALA A 221 5.14 -2.76 7.36
CA ALA A 221 4.67 -1.81 6.37
C ALA A 221 4.81 -0.35 6.86
N LEU A 222 4.38 -0.05 8.09
CA LEU A 222 4.42 1.30 8.67
C LEU A 222 5.84 1.85 8.91
N THR A 223 6.85 0.99 8.97
CA THR A 223 8.25 1.42 9.07
C THR A 223 8.87 1.81 7.72
N ARG A 224 8.17 1.59 6.60
CA ARG A 224 8.67 2.04 5.29
C ARG A 224 8.48 3.56 5.14
N PRO A 225 9.46 4.24 4.47
CA PRO A 225 9.33 5.66 4.16
C PRO A 225 8.05 6.00 3.41
N ALA A 226 7.53 7.20 3.61
CA ALA A 226 6.34 7.76 2.95
C ALA A 226 5.02 6.98 3.15
N VAL A 227 5.00 5.91 3.95
CA VAL A 227 3.75 5.17 4.23
C VAL A 227 2.85 5.99 5.15
N ALA A 228 1.70 6.41 4.61
CA ALA A 228 0.68 7.18 5.31
C ALA A 228 -0.41 6.30 5.93
N SER A 229 -0.76 5.17 5.31
CA SER A 229 -1.79 4.26 5.82
C SER A 229 -1.58 2.83 5.31
N VAL A 230 -2.02 1.86 6.12
CA VAL A 230 -2.02 0.44 5.74
C VAL A 230 -3.46 -0.06 5.70
N LEU A 231 -3.82 -0.74 4.60
CA LEU A 231 -5.17 -1.18 4.26
C LEU A 231 -5.28 -2.72 4.28
N PRO A 232 -5.34 -3.33 5.47
CA PRO A 232 -5.59 -4.76 5.56
C PRO A 232 -7.04 -5.08 5.19
N GLY A 233 -7.25 -6.23 4.56
CA GLY A 233 -8.60 -6.72 4.27
C GLY A 233 -9.21 -7.36 5.52
N PHE A 234 -10.43 -6.94 5.90
CA PHE A 234 -11.17 -7.49 7.02
C PHE A 234 -12.46 -8.18 6.58
N SER A 235 -12.69 -9.38 7.06
CA SER A 235 -13.93 -10.14 6.86
C SER A 235 -14.80 -10.21 8.14
N THR A 236 -14.19 -10.01 9.30
CA THR A 236 -14.85 -10.10 10.61
C THR A 236 -14.44 -8.94 11.53
N PRO A 237 -15.28 -8.55 12.51
CA PRO A 237 -14.91 -7.60 13.56
C PRO A 237 -13.68 -8.02 14.36
N THR A 238 -13.49 -9.31 14.60
CA THR A 238 -12.31 -9.83 15.31
C THR A 238 -11.01 -9.42 14.63
N GLN A 239 -10.94 -9.56 13.29
CA GLN A 239 -9.76 -9.14 12.52
C GLN A 239 -9.48 -7.64 12.61
N VAL A 240 -10.54 -6.83 12.74
CA VAL A 240 -10.40 -5.38 12.95
C VAL A 240 -9.72 -5.10 14.29
N TYR A 241 -10.22 -5.73 15.38
CA TYR A 241 -9.65 -5.52 16.71
C TYR A 241 -8.24 -6.09 16.85
N GLU A 242 -7.94 -7.22 16.20
CA GLU A 242 -6.58 -7.78 16.13
C GLU A 242 -5.59 -6.79 15.45
N ALA A 243 -6.00 -6.15 14.37
CA ALA A 243 -5.19 -5.15 13.70
C ALA A 243 -5.09 -3.86 14.52
N ALA A 244 -6.19 -3.37 15.09
CA ALA A 244 -6.23 -2.17 15.91
C ALA A 244 -5.41 -2.30 17.20
N ALA A 245 -5.19 -3.51 17.70
CA ALA A 245 -4.29 -3.77 18.84
C ALA A 245 -2.85 -3.28 18.58
N TYR A 246 -2.48 -3.01 17.33
CA TYR A 246 -1.21 -2.39 16.96
C TYR A 246 -0.94 -1.07 17.69
N GLU A 247 -1.95 -0.26 17.93
CA GLU A 247 -1.82 1.03 18.61
C GLU A 247 -1.15 0.90 20.00
N ASN A 248 -1.56 -0.13 20.74
CA ASN A 248 -1.09 -0.38 22.11
C ASN A 248 -0.06 -1.52 22.18
N ALA A 249 0.46 -2.00 21.04
CA ALA A 249 1.40 -3.09 21.00
C ALA A 249 2.76 -2.71 21.57
N THR A 250 3.36 -3.61 22.33
CA THR A 250 4.71 -3.46 22.86
C THR A 250 5.77 -3.59 21.75
N ALA A 251 7.01 -3.20 22.04
CA ALA A 251 8.14 -3.40 21.13
C ALA A 251 8.30 -4.88 20.75
N ASP A 252 8.18 -5.81 21.72
CA ASP A 252 8.28 -7.23 21.47
C ASP A 252 7.16 -7.76 20.54
N GLN A 253 5.94 -7.25 20.70
CA GLN A 253 4.82 -7.63 19.82
C GLN A 253 5.00 -7.12 18.38
N ARG A 254 5.71 -6.01 18.20
CA ARG A 254 6.04 -5.42 16.90
C ARG A 254 7.29 -6.05 16.26
N ASP A 255 8.03 -6.85 17.01
CA ASP A 255 9.31 -7.42 16.55
C ASP A 255 9.15 -8.47 15.46
N TYR A 256 9.01 -8.00 14.23
CA TYR A 256 9.10 -8.84 13.04
C TYR A 256 10.55 -9.19 12.68
N ALA A 257 11.51 -8.33 13.04
CA ALA A 257 12.90 -8.50 12.62
C ALA A 257 13.54 -9.74 13.23
N THR A 258 13.40 -9.94 14.55
CA THR A 258 13.87 -11.17 15.21
C THR A 258 13.15 -12.40 14.68
N THR A 259 11.84 -12.32 14.42
CA THR A 259 11.07 -13.43 13.82
C THR A 259 11.61 -13.81 12.45
N LEU A 260 11.83 -12.83 11.55
CA LEU A 260 12.36 -13.06 10.20
C LEU A 260 13.84 -13.50 10.20
N ALA A 261 14.67 -12.95 11.10
CA ALA A 261 16.08 -13.34 11.22
C ALA A 261 16.26 -14.79 11.70
N ASN A 262 15.33 -15.27 12.52
CA ASN A 262 15.34 -16.65 13.04
C ASN A 262 14.47 -17.61 12.19
N ALA A 263 13.86 -17.14 11.11
CA ALA A 263 13.03 -17.96 10.25
C ALA A 263 13.87 -19.06 9.54
N PRO A 264 13.30 -20.23 9.27
CA PRO A 264 14.01 -21.32 8.59
C PRO A 264 14.65 -20.92 7.25
N ALA A 265 14.03 -20.01 6.54
CA ALA A 265 14.49 -19.56 5.23
C ALA A 265 15.57 -18.46 5.26
N HIS A 266 15.86 -17.85 6.41
CA HIS A 266 16.95 -16.89 6.64
C HIS A 266 17.04 -15.68 5.68
N ALA A 267 15.96 -15.32 4.98
CA ALA A 267 15.98 -14.27 3.94
C ALA A 267 16.37 -12.88 4.47
N TYR A 268 16.14 -12.61 5.74
CA TYR A 268 16.49 -11.33 6.40
C TYR A 268 17.67 -11.45 7.37
N TYR A 269 18.34 -12.59 7.42
CA TYR A 269 19.48 -12.77 8.31
C TYR A 269 20.63 -11.82 7.94
N GLY A 270 21.11 -11.06 8.92
CA GLY A 270 22.17 -10.08 8.71
C GLY A 270 21.77 -8.82 7.94
N GLN A 271 20.50 -8.66 7.56
CA GLN A 271 19.99 -7.50 6.87
C GLN A 271 19.31 -6.53 7.85
N CYS A 272 19.51 -5.22 7.66
CA CYS A 272 18.77 -4.22 8.40
C CYS A 272 17.35 -4.09 7.83
N THR A 273 16.34 -4.27 8.66
CA THR A 273 14.93 -4.11 8.29
C THR A 273 14.33 -2.80 8.78
N TYR A 274 15.15 -1.90 9.29
CA TYR A 274 14.79 -0.57 9.82
C TYR A 274 13.74 -0.61 10.93
N CYS A 275 13.68 -1.70 11.69
CA CYS A 275 12.66 -1.96 12.72
C CYS A 275 12.79 -1.11 13.99
N GLY A 276 13.89 -0.34 14.14
CA GLY A 276 14.12 0.52 15.31
C GLY A 276 14.54 -0.21 16.61
N HIS A 277 14.74 -1.53 16.59
CA HIS A 277 15.12 -2.33 17.77
C HIS A 277 16.46 -1.93 18.41
N CYS A 278 17.30 -1.20 17.65
CA CYS A 278 18.56 -0.67 18.15
C CYS A 278 18.39 0.55 19.09
N ALA A 279 17.17 1.06 19.24
CA ALA A 279 16.87 2.15 20.17
C ALA A 279 16.47 1.58 21.55
N PRO A 280 16.79 2.30 22.67
CA PRO A 280 17.62 3.50 22.70
C PRO A 280 19.12 3.18 22.58
N CYS A 281 19.82 3.85 21.68
CA CYS A 281 21.27 3.76 21.60
C CYS A 281 21.92 4.55 22.74
N THR A 282 22.88 3.97 23.45
CA THR A 282 23.60 4.65 24.56
C THR A 282 24.44 5.85 24.09
N LYS A 283 24.64 6.01 22.78
CA LYS A 283 25.32 7.14 22.14
C LYS A 283 24.34 8.12 21.47
N GLY A 284 23.03 7.91 21.62
CA GLY A 284 22.01 8.77 21.02
C GLY A 284 21.90 8.66 19.48
N ILE A 285 22.38 7.56 18.88
CA ILE A 285 22.34 7.37 17.43
C ILE A 285 21.02 6.67 17.08
N ASP A 286 20.28 7.20 16.11
CA ASP A 286 19.20 6.48 15.45
C ASP A 286 19.78 5.50 14.41
N ILE A 287 20.11 4.29 14.90
CA ILE A 287 20.80 3.27 14.10
C ILE A 287 19.92 2.81 12.92
N ALA A 288 18.62 2.74 13.08
CA ALA A 288 17.71 2.33 12.02
C ALA A 288 17.73 3.35 10.86
N THR A 289 17.65 4.64 11.19
CA THR A 289 17.74 5.73 10.22
C THR A 289 19.10 5.81 9.56
N VAL A 290 20.20 5.65 10.33
CA VAL A 290 21.56 5.62 9.78
C VAL A 290 21.73 4.48 8.77
N ASN A 291 21.29 3.25 9.10
CA ASN A 291 21.35 2.13 8.16
C ASN A 291 20.49 2.38 6.92
N LYS A 292 19.29 2.92 7.08
CA LYS A 292 18.40 3.29 5.96
C LYS A 292 19.13 4.21 4.98
N TYR A 293 19.71 5.31 5.47
CA TYR A 293 20.41 6.26 4.60
C TYR A 293 21.75 5.71 4.06
N TYR A 294 22.42 4.84 4.81
CA TYR A 294 23.61 4.14 4.32
C TYR A 294 23.25 3.23 3.14
N ASP A 295 22.20 2.40 3.28
CA ASP A 295 21.74 1.52 2.21
C ASP A 295 21.30 2.33 0.97
N LEU A 296 20.56 3.43 1.17
CA LEU A 296 20.19 4.34 0.09
C LEU A 296 21.43 4.98 -0.59
N ALA A 297 22.42 5.42 0.18
CA ALA A 297 23.63 6.02 -0.37
C ALA A 297 24.45 5.02 -1.19
N THR A 298 24.49 3.75 -0.78
CA THR A 298 25.23 2.69 -1.49
C THR A 298 24.54 2.18 -2.76
N MET A 299 23.28 2.54 -2.97
CA MET A 299 22.54 2.19 -4.19
C MET A 299 22.90 3.03 -5.40
N TYR A 300 23.56 4.17 -5.20
CA TYR A 300 23.91 5.13 -6.27
C TYR A 300 25.41 5.26 -6.44
N ASP A 301 25.87 5.40 -7.69
CA ASP A 301 27.27 5.71 -7.99
C ASP A 301 27.68 7.08 -7.43
N GLN A 302 26.72 8.00 -7.33
CA GLN A 302 26.85 9.29 -6.66
C GLN A 302 25.68 9.48 -5.70
N VAL A 303 26.00 9.76 -4.44
CA VAL A 303 24.98 9.97 -3.39
C VAL A 303 24.13 11.18 -3.73
N PRO A 304 22.79 11.06 -3.86
CA PRO A 304 21.89 12.18 -4.10
C PRO A 304 21.98 13.26 -3.02
N ASP A 305 21.74 14.51 -3.41
CA ASP A 305 21.82 15.65 -2.48
C ASP A 305 20.78 15.53 -1.35
N SER A 306 19.58 15.01 -1.64
CA SER A 306 18.54 14.71 -0.64
C SER A 306 19.02 13.78 0.47
N ILE A 307 19.88 12.81 0.14
CA ILE A 307 20.47 11.91 1.14
C ILE A 307 21.58 12.63 1.93
N ARG A 308 22.37 13.47 1.26
CA ARG A 308 23.45 14.25 1.91
C ARG A 308 22.91 15.26 2.94
N GLU A 309 21.81 15.93 2.62
CA GLU A 309 21.18 16.94 3.48
C GLU A 309 20.66 16.35 4.81
N HIS A 310 20.38 15.06 4.87
CA HIS A 310 19.98 14.39 6.10
C HIS A 310 21.12 14.16 7.10
N TYR A 311 22.39 14.37 6.70
CA TYR A 311 23.56 14.23 7.57
C TYR A 311 24.09 15.57 8.11
N HIS A 312 23.42 16.65 7.77
CA HIS A 312 23.74 18.00 8.26
C HIS A 312 22.71 18.51 9.22
#